data_8ac99eac298b34321b5c260246434208
#
_entry.id   8ac99eac298b34321b5c260246434208
#
_cell.length_a   1.000
_cell.length_b   1.000
_cell.length_c   1.000
_cell.angle_alpha   90.00
_cell.angle_beta   90.00
_cell.angle_gamma   90.00
#
_symmetry.space_group_name_H-M   'P 1'
#
loop_
_entity.id
_entity.type
_entity.pdbx_description
1 polymer ?
#
loop_
_entity_poly.entity_id
_entity_poly.type
_entity_poly.pdbx_seq_one_letter_code
_entity_poly.pdbx_strand_id
1 'polypeptide(L)'
;MSTLPARASTQARANVLAAVIEGTTLVSRPPVSELERFSGCFFSISYKPGVHVQKLPDPSAYVVIEVPDLKPPQCLIAGPRLKSARSAPAESMQVVGIRLRPGVAFLLTGMRVDRWVGCREPLARFLGPCARELAEGIAEAESTDRKFDLLESFLVQRLACKQMDHRISTALHLIQASAGAMRVKDVASRCGLSCRQLERLLRLWVGILPKRLSRIARFQAALVSAGKQPASEWAYVAAEQNYVDQAHLIHEFSGFTGASPTRFAPFSAGHSLKANCD
;
A
#
# COMPACT_ATOMS: atom_id res chain seq x y z
N MET A 1 -14.72 15.01 -23.46
CA MET A 1 -14.32 15.64 -22.18
C MET A 1 -15.19 15.03 -21.10
N SER A 2 -14.69 14.03 -20.41
CA SER A 2 -15.42 13.37 -19.30
C SER A 2 -14.55 13.51 -18.07
N THR A 3 -14.98 14.32 -17.13
CA THR A 3 -14.36 14.58 -15.83
C THR A 3 -14.46 13.31 -14.99
N LEU A 4 -13.32 12.66 -14.72
CA LEU A 4 -13.22 11.60 -13.72
C LEU A 4 -13.47 12.19 -12.33
N PRO A 5 -14.31 11.55 -11.51
CA PRO A 5 -14.72 12.11 -10.22
C PRO A 5 -13.58 12.04 -9.20
N ALA A 6 -13.44 13.10 -8.42
CA ALA A 6 -12.48 13.31 -7.32
C ALA A 6 -12.53 12.26 -6.17
N ARG A 7 -13.33 11.19 -6.29
CA ARG A 7 -13.49 10.13 -5.27
C ARG A 7 -12.35 9.12 -5.18
N ALA A 8 -11.48 9.01 -6.20
CA ALA A 8 -10.36 8.07 -6.17
C ALA A 8 -9.21 8.50 -5.22
N SER A 9 -9.09 9.79 -4.91
CA SER A 9 -8.02 10.33 -4.06
C SER A 9 -8.16 9.97 -2.57
N THR A 10 -9.40 9.86 -2.09
CA THR A 10 -9.69 9.57 -0.66
C THR A 10 -9.38 8.10 -0.30
N GLN A 11 -9.57 7.16 -1.23
CA GLN A 11 -9.34 5.73 -1.01
C GLN A 11 -7.84 5.37 -0.95
N ALA A 12 -7.01 6.07 -1.73
CA ALA A 12 -5.56 5.90 -1.68
C ALA A 12 -4.97 6.39 -0.34
N ARG A 13 -5.56 7.42 0.25
CA ARG A 13 -5.16 8.00 1.55
C ARG A 13 -5.48 7.09 2.74
N ALA A 14 -6.63 6.42 2.73
CA ALA A 14 -7.05 5.53 3.82
C ALA A 14 -6.12 4.31 4.00
N ASN A 15 -5.47 3.82 2.96
CA ASN A 15 -4.69 2.58 3.01
C ASN A 15 -3.30 2.71 3.66
N VAL A 16 -2.71 3.91 3.70
CA VAL A 16 -1.46 4.16 4.45
C VAL A 16 -1.75 4.32 5.94
N LEU A 17 -2.93 4.85 6.27
CA LEU A 17 -3.33 5.24 7.63
C LEU A 17 -3.85 4.09 8.49
N ALA A 18 -4.26 2.98 7.91
CA ALA A 18 -4.69 1.81 8.67
C ALA A 18 -3.60 1.18 9.56
N ALA A 19 -2.38 1.73 9.54
CA ALA A 19 -1.24 1.20 10.28
C ALA A 19 -0.80 2.05 11.47
N VAL A 20 -1.34 3.27 11.65
CA VAL A 20 -0.83 4.21 12.67
C VAL A 20 -1.61 4.05 13.97
N ILE A 21 -0.93 3.64 15.03
CA ILE A 21 -1.44 3.51 16.39
C ILE A 21 -0.92 4.71 17.22
N GLU A 22 -1.57 4.99 18.35
CA GLU A 22 -1.26 6.07 19.29
C GLU A 22 0.23 6.33 19.49
N GLY A 23 0.62 7.60 19.52
CA GLY A 23 2.00 8.04 19.78
C GLY A 23 2.87 8.23 18.53
N THR A 24 2.26 8.30 17.34
CA THR A 24 2.98 8.65 16.10
C THR A 24 2.44 9.95 15.51
N THR A 25 3.35 10.73 14.90
CA THR A 25 2.97 11.89 14.07
C THR A 25 3.04 11.48 12.61
N LEU A 26 1.93 11.65 11.88
CA LEU A 26 1.85 11.37 10.45
C LEU A 26 1.64 12.67 9.68
N VAL A 27 2.48 12.91 8.68
CA VAL A 27 2.31 13.94 7.67
C VAL A 27 2.19 13.25 6.31
N SER A 28 1.28 13.70 5.46
CA SER A 28 1.13 13.13 4.10
C SER A 28 0.91 14.22 3.06
N ARG A 29 1.38 13.94 1.83
CA ARG A 29 1.25 14.83 0.66
C ARG A 29 0.87 13.99 -0.58
N PRO A 30 -0.07 14.46 -1.44
CA PRO A 30 -0.32 13.82 -2.74
C PRO A 30 0.93 13.96 -3.63
N PRO A 31 1.14 13.03 -4.58
CA PRO A 31 2.21 13.16 -5.56
C PRO A 31 1.88 14.23 -6.60
N VAL A 32 2.90 14.75 -7.30
CA VAL A 32 2.71 15.58 -8.49
C VAL A 32 2.06 14.76 -9.61
N SER A 33 1.49 15.47 -10.61
CA SER A 33 0.74 14.86 -11.73
C SER A 33 1.51 13.78 -12.47
N GLU A 34 2.82 13.94 -12.64
CA GLU A 34 3.71 12.99 -13.30
C GLU A 34 3.82 11.65 -12.57
N LEU A 35 3.65 11.65 -11.25
CA LEU A 35 3.72 10.46 -10.41
C LEU A 35 2.36 9.87 -10.03
N GLU A 36 1.24 10.56 -10.26
CA GLU A 36 -0.09 10.10 -9.87
C GLU A 36 -0.43 8.69 -10.40
N ARG A 37 0.00 8.37 -11.62
CA ARG A 37 -0.21 7.05 -12.22
C ARG A 37 0.63 5.95 -11.57
N PHE A 38 1.69 6.31 -10.84
CA PHE A 38 2.63 5.37 -10.23
C PHE A 38 2.49 5.27 -8.71
N SER A 39 1.93 6.27 -8.06
CA SER A 39 1.92 6.34 -6.60
C SER A 39 0.60 6.80 -6.03
N GLY A 40 0.41 6.55 -4.73
CA GLY A 40 -0.76 7.00 -3.98
C GLY A 40 -0.49 8.29 -3.22
N CYS A 41 0.45 8.27 -2.29
CA CYS A 41 0.80 9.44 -1.48
C CYS A 41 2.22 9.31 -0.92
N PHE A 42 2.85 10.44 -0.65
CA PHE A 42 4.00 10.57 0.24
C PHE A 42 3.53 10.56 1.68
N PHE A 43 4.38 10.05 2.56
CA PHE A 43 4.13 10.06 4.00
C PHE A 43 5.43 10.22 4.79
N SER A 44 5.33 10.88 5.93
CA SER A 44 6.38 10.93 6.95
C SER A 44 5.76 10.51 8.28
N ILE A 45 6.36 9.55 8.95
CA ILE A 45 5.90 9.04 10.24
C ILE A 45 7.06 9.09 11.22
N SER A 46 6.84 9.77 12.36
CA SER A 46 7.80 9.75 13.47
C SER A 46 7.34 8.75 14.52
N TYR A 47 8.23 7.82 14.85
CA TYR A 47 8.00 6.77 15.83
C TYR A 47 8.79 7.04 17.11
N LYS A 48 8.17 6.81 18.27
CA LYS A 48 8.84 6.70 19.57
C LYS A 48 9.17 5.24 19.85
N PRO A 49 10.18 4.94 20.69
CA PRO A 49 10.49 3.58 21.09
C PRO A 49 9.26 2.87 21.72
N GLY A 50 9.08 1.60 21.40
CA GLY A 50 8.01 0.78 21.96
C GLY A 50 6.63 0.98 21.33
N VAL A 51 6.47 1.89 20.37
CA VAL A 51 5.20 2.05 19.63
C VAL A 51 4.97 0.83 18.74
N HIS A 52 3.85 0.15 18.93
CA HIS A 52 3.47 -0.99 18.09
C HIS A 52 2.77 -0.53 16.82
N VAL A 53 3.33 -0.88 15.68
CA VAL A 53 2.76 -0.59 14.36
C VAL A 53 2.21 -1.85 13.75
N GLN A 54 0.93 -1.87 13.44
CA GLN A 54 0.30 -2.97 12.71
C GLN A 54 0.14 -2.60 11.24
N LYS A 55 0.85 -3.31 10.37
CA LYS A 55 0.79 -3.14 8.91
C LYS A 55 -0.19 -4.14 8.33
N LEU A 56 -1.16 -3.68 7.55
CA LEU A 56 -2.18 -4.51 6.93
C LEU A 56 -1.73 -5.12 5.60
N PRO A 57 -2.41 -6.17 5.10
CA PRO A 57 -2.22 -6.68 3.75
C PRO A 57 -2.39 -5.56 2.71
N ASP A 58 -1.41 -5.42 1.84
CA ASP A 58 -1.40 -4.41 0.78
C ASP A 58 -0.66 -4.95 -0.45
N PRO A 59 -1.27 -4.92 -1.64
CA PRO A 59 -0.62 -5.31 -2.89
C PRO A 59 0.38 -4.29 -3.41
N SER A 60 0.47 -3.14 -2.78
CA SER A 60 1.42 -2.07 -3.08
C SER A 60 2.81 -2.39 -2.52
N ALA A 61 3.83 -1.87 -3.19
CA ALA A 61 5.16 -1.74 -2.62
C ALA A 61 5.36 -0.32 -2.09
N TYR A 62 6.40 -0.16 -1.28
CA TYR A 62 6.74 1.14 -0.68
C TYR A 62 8.22 1.40 -0.87
N VAL A 63 8.59 2.60 -1.31
CA VAL A 63 9.94 3.12 -1.09
C VAL A 63 9.90 3.84 0.25
N VAL A 64 10.79 3.45 1.16
CA VAL A 64 10.86 4.00 2.51
C VAL A 64 12.30 4.36 2.85
N ILE A 65 12.48 5.53 3.42
CA ILE A 65 13.74 6.00 3.97
C ILE A 65 13.57 6.00 5.49
N GLU A 66 14.34 5.15 6.16
CA GLU A 66 14.42 5.10 7.61
C GLU A 66 15.56 6.00 8.07
N VAL A 67 15.23 6.95 8.92
CA VAL A 67 16.17 7.87 9.56
C VAL A 67 16.11 7.62 11.07
N PRO A 68 16.84 6.65 11.59
CA PRO A 68 16.93 6.37 13.01
C PRO A 68 17.89 7.37 13.70
N ASP A 69 17.69 7.60 15.01
CA ASP A 69 18.52 8.53 15.76
C ASP A 69 19.96 8.05 15.95
N LEU A 70 20.17 6.72 16.02
CA LEU A 70 21.46 6.12 16.42
C LEU A 70 22.19 5.37 15.29
N LYS A 71 21.61 5.29 14.10
CA LYS A 71 22.16 4.52 12.97
C LYS A 71 22.12 5.33 11.68
N PRO A 72 22.95 4.99 10.69
CA PRO A 72 22.88 5.66 9.39
C PRO A 72 21.52 5.45 8.73
N PRO A 73 21.07 6.43 7.92
CA PRO A 73 19.81 6.34 7.20
C PRO A 73 19.85 5.23 6.15
N GLN A 74 18.70 4.61 5.89
CA GLN A 74 18.58 3.53 4.92
C GLN A 74 17.43 3.78 3.95
N CYS A 75 17.70 3.66 2.65
CA CYS A 75 16.66 3.64 1.63
C CYS A 75 16.32 2.20 1.26
N LEU A 76 15.08 1.82 1.52
CA LEU A 76 14.58 0.46 1.36
C LEU A 76 13.39 0.44 0.38
N ILE A 77 13.21 -0.69 -0.29
CA ILE A 77 11.95 -1.03 -0.95
C ILE A 77 11.28 -2.16 -0.17
N ALA A 78 10.05 -1.92 0.27
CA ALA A 78 9.23 -2.92 0.94
C ALA A 78 8.23 -3.50 -0.06
N GLY A 79 8.23 -4.83 -0.19
CA GLY A 79 7.35 -5.56 -1.09
C GLY A 79 5.90 -5.63 -0.61
N PRO A 80 5.02 -6.10 -1.51
CA PRO A 80 3.62 -6.35 -1.18
C PRO A 80 3.46 -7.26 0.02
N ARG A 81 2.47 -7.03 0.86
CA ARG A 81 2.16 -7.85 2.04
C ARG A 81 0.88 -8.64 1.86
N LEU A 82 0.96 -9.94 2.12
CA LEU A 82 -0.17 -10.86 2.03
C LEU A 82 -0.90 -11.08 3.35
N LYS A 83 -0.24 -10.75 4.47
CA LYS A 83 -0.78 -10.85 5.84
C LYS A 83 -0.39 -9.62 6.62
N SER A 84 -1.11 -9.36 7.70
CA SER A 84 -0.72 -8.34 8.66
C SER A 84 0.63 -8.65 9.29
N ALA A 85 1.40 -7.62 9.57
CA ALA A 85 2.66 -7.71 10.29
C ALA A 85 2.68 -6.66 11.40
N ARG A 86 3.27 -7.01 12.54
CA ARG A 86 3.51 -6.08 13.66
C ARG A 86 5.00 -5.76 13.71
N SER A 87 5.31 -4.51 14.00
CA SER A 87 6.67 -4.06 14.26
C SER A 87 6.65 -3.04 15.40
N ALA A 88 7.72 -3.05 16.21
CA ALA A 88 7.95 -2.04 17.22
C ALA A 88 9.37 -1.53 17.01
N PRO A 89 9.55 -0.24 16.67
CA PRO A 89 10.89 0.36 16.61
C PRO A 89 11.57 0.28 17.98
N ALA A 90 12.84 -0.14 17.99
CA ALA A 90 13.63 -0.21 19.21
C ALA A 90 14.17 1.18 19.64
N GLU A 91 14.22 2.12 18.72
CA GLU A 91 14.70 3.49 18.90
C GLU A 91 13.75 4.49 18.23
N SER A 92 13.87 5.76 18.59
CA SER A 92 13.17 6.82 17.86
C SER A 92 13.65 6.83 16.42
N MET A 93 12.72 7.01 15.51
CA MET A 93 13.05 7.10 14.08
C MET A 93 11.99 7.87 13.30
N GLN A 94 12.43 8.55 12.26
CA GLN A 94 11.55 9.06 11.23
C GLN A 94 11.56 8.11 10.03
N VAL A 95 10.39 7.83 9.49
CA VAL A 95 10.24 7.09 8.22
C VAL A 95 9.59 8.01 7.21
N VAL A 96 10.31 8.33 6.15
CA VAL A 96 9.80 9.08 4.99
C VAL A 96 9.58 8.10 3.86
N GLY A 97 8.47 8.18 3.16
CA GLY A 97 8.24 7.20 2.10
C GLY A 97 7.12 7.55 1.13
N ILE A 98 6.95 6.68 0.17
CA ILE A 98 5.88 6.75 -0.81
C ILE A 98 5.28 5.36 -1.04
N ARG A 99 3.96 5.32 -1.15
CA ARG A 99 3.23 4.11 -1.54
C ARG A 99 3.17 4.03 -3.06
N LEU A 100 3.82 3.03 -3.63
CA LEU A 100 3.77 2.74 -5.06
C LEU A 100 2.50 1.94 -5.40
N ARG A 101 1.82 2.27 -6.48
CA ARG A 101 0.69 1.44 -6.96
C ARG A 101 1.17 0.03 -7.31
N PRO A 102 0.29 -1.00 -7.20
CA PRO A 102 0.65 -2.37 -7.57
C PRO A 102 1.24 -2.43 -8.98
N GLY A 103 2.33 -3.17 -9.15
CA GLY A 103 3.07 -3.30 -10.41
C GLY A 103 4.18 -2.27 -10.63
N VAL A 104 4.14 -1.12 -9.97
CA VAL A 104 5.15 -0.05 -10.17
C VAL A 104 6.53 -0.44 -9.65
N ALA A 105 6.59 -1.29 -8.64
CA ALA A 105 7.86 -1.80 -8.13
C ALA A 105 8.67 -2.56 -9.19
N PHE A 106 8.00 -3.29 -10.09
CA PHE A 106 8.65 -3.92 -11.24
C PHE A 106 9.21 -2.87 -12.21
N LEU A 107 8.48 -1.79 -12.48
CA LEU A 107 8.96 -0.68 -13.32
C LEU A 107 10.20 -0.02 -12.71
N LEU A 108 10.20 0.20 -11.40
CA LEU A 108 11.28 0.88 -10.70
C LEU A 108 12.55 0.03 -10.66
N THR A 109 12.42 -1.26 -10.34
CA THR A 109 13.57 -2.15 -10.06
C THR A 109 13.99 -3.02 -11.24
N GLY A 110 13.11 -3.25 -12.22
CA GLY A 110 13.29 -4.25 -13.27
C GLY A 110 13.25 -5.70 -12.79
N MET A 111 12.96 -5.94 -11.51
CA MET A 111 13.05 -7.26 -10.89
C MET A 111 11.67 -7.86 -10.61
N ARG A 112 11.58 -9.17 -10.74
CA ARG A 112 10.37 -9.96 -10.42
C ARG A 112 9.94 -9.72 -8.99
N VAL A 113 8.71 -9.22 -8.81
CA VAL A 113 8.20 -8.84 -7.49
C VAL A 113 7.87 -10.06 -6.62
N ASP A 114 7.56 -11.22 -7.22
CA ASP A 114 7.25 -12.46 -6.49
C ASP A 114 8.42 -12.99 -5.63
N ARG A 115 9.65 -12.54 -5.89
CA ARG A 115 10.84 -12.96 -5.14
C ARG A 115 11.03 -12.22 -3.82
N TRP A 116 10.32 -11.12 -3.59
CA TRP A 116 10.48 -10.28 -2.40
C TRP A 116 9.14 -9.80 -1.80
N VAL A 117 8.07 -10.56 -2.05
CA VAL A 117 6.78 -10.38 -1.36
C VAL A 117 6.97 -10.56 0.14
N GLY A 118 6.52 -9.59 0.93
CA GLY A 118 6.67 -9.58 2.38
C GLY A 118 8.07 -9.22 2.88
N CYS A 119 9.03 -9.01 1.99
CA CYS A 119 10.42 -8.67 2.31
C CYS A 119 10.66 -7.15 2.20
N ARG A 120 11.77 -6.74 2.80
CA ARG A 120 12.34 -5.39 2.67
C ARG A 120 13.76 -5.55 2.17
N GLU A 121 14.09 -4.82 1.12
CA GLU A 121 15.41 -4.90 0.48
C GLU A 121 16.04 -3.50 0.39
N PRO A 122 17.35 -3.36 0.57
CA PRO A 122 18.02 -2.10 0.27
C PRO A 122 17.79 -1.69 -1.17
N LEU A 123 17.24 -0.49 -1.41
CA LEU A 123 16.96 0.00 -2.76
C LEU A 123 18.23 0.14 -3.59
N ALA A 124 19.38 0.35 -2.93
CA ALA A 124 20.69 0.39 -3.57
C ALA A 124 21.07 -0.91 -4.27
N ARG A 125 20.50 -2.06 -3.89
CA ARG A 125 20.69 -3.34 -4.58
C ARG A 125 20.18 -3.30 -6.03
N PHE A 126 19.17 -2.48 -6.29
CA PHE A 126 18.51 -2.37 -7.60
C PHE A 126 18.93 -1.12 -8.37
N LEU A 127 19.17 -0.02 -7.67
CA LEU A 127 19.41 1.29 -8.27
C LEU A 127 20.82 1.83 -8.02
N GLY A 128 21.65 1.09 -7.28
CA GLY A 128 23.05 1.49 -7.04
C GLY A 128 23.18 2.61 -5.98
N PRO A 129 24.30 3.36 -6.00
CA PRO A 129 24.67 4.33 -4.97
C PRO A 129 23.66 5.46 -4.75
N CYS A 130 22.98 5.90 -5.82
CA CYS A 130 22.03 7.00 -5.76
C CYS A 130 20.88 6.79 -4.75
N ALA A 131 20.57 5.56 -4.38
CA ALA A 131 19.61 5.29 -3.32
C ALA A 131 20.18 5.57 -1.91
N ARG A 132 21.49 5.47 -1.71
CA ARG A 132 22.16 5.87 -0.47
C ARG A 132 22.24 7.39 -0.38
N GLU A 133 22.65 8.04 -1.47
CA GLU A 133 22.69 9.50 -1.56
C GLU A 133 21.32 10.13 -1.26
N LEU A 134 20.23 9.49 -1.77
CA LEU A 134 18.87 9.91 -1.42
C LEU A 134 18.60 9.80 0.09
N ALA A 135 19.02 8.69 0.73
CA ALA A 135 18.79 8.50 2.15
C ALA A 135 19.54 9.54 2.99
N GLU A 136 20.77 9.84 2.64
CA GLU A 136 21.62 10.87 3.27
C GLU A 136 20.99 12.25 3.09
N GLY A 137 20.64 12.64 1.87
CA GLY A 137 19.99 13.93 1.61
C GLY A 137 18.64 14.11 2.32
N ILE A 138 17.86 13.03 2.47
CA ILE A 138 16.61 13.06 3.23
C ILE A 138 16.88 13.19 4.74
N ALA A 139 17.93 12.56 5.26
CA ALA A 139 18.29 12.68 6.67
C ALA A 139 18.75 14.12 7.02
N GLU A 140 19.48 14.77 6.11
CA GLU A 140 19.98 16.13 6.27
C GLU A 140 18.91 17.22 6.05
N ALA A 141 17.82 16.89 5.35
CA ALA A 141 16.79 17.87 5.02
C ALA A 141 16.04 18.34 6.28
N GLU A 142 15.95 19.65 6.46
CA GLU A 142 15.39 20.30 7.66
C GLU A 142 13.87 20.18 7.76
N SER A 143 13.16 20.17 6.62
CA SER A 143 11.68 20.12 6.61
C SER A 143 11.14 18.87 5.95
N THR A 144 9.94 18.45 6.38
CA THR A 144 9.23 17.31 5.77
C THR A 144 8.91 17.55 4.29
N ASP A 145 8.58 18.78 3.90
CA ASP A 145 8.33 19.12 2.51
C ASP A 145 9.58 18.93 1.66
N ARG A 146 10.74 19.39 2.14
CA ARG A 146 12.00 19.18 1.45
C ARG A 146 12.35 17.70 1.30
N LYS A 147 12.06 16.87 2.31
CA LYS A 147 12.23 15.43 2.25
C LYS A 147 11.33 14.80 1.16
N PHE A 148 10.08 15.27 1.07
CA PHE A 148 9.17 14.83 0.01
C PHE A 148 9.65 15.27 -1.38
N ASP A 149 10.15 16.50 -1.55
CA ASP A 149 10.66 17.00 -2.83
C ASP A 149 11.86 16.19 -3.33
N LEU A 150 12.78 15.82 -2.43
CA LEU A 150 13.92 14.95 -2.78
C LEU A 150 13.46 13.57 -3.27
N LEU A 151 12.54 12.94 -2.52
CA LEU A 151 12.01 11.63 -2.90
C LEU A 151 11.19 11.71 -4.19
N GLU A 152 10.42 12.78 -4.38
CA GLU A 152 9.62 13.04 -5.57
C GLU A 152 10.50 13.20 -6.81
N SER A 153 11.49 14.07 -6.75
CA SER A 153 12.46 14.29 -7.83
C SER A 153 13.19 12.99 -8.21
N PHE A 154 13.61 12.22 -7.21
CA PHE A 154 14.25 10.92 -7.41
C PHE A 154 13.35 9.94 -8.18
N LEU A 155 12.06 9.90 -7.88
CA LEU A 155 11.11 8.99 -8.53
C LEU A 155 10.68 9.49 -9.90
N VAL A 156 10.48 10.79 -10.09
CA VAL A 156 10.18 11.40 -11.40
C VAL A 156 11.26 11.04 -12.40
N GLN A 157 12.53 11.24 -12.07
CA GLN A 157 13.66 10.89 -12.95
C GLN A 157 13.65 9.42 -13.40
N ARG A 158 13.12 8.51 -12.58
CA ARG A 158 13.16 7.06 -12.83
C ARG A 158 11.90 6.50 -13.44
N LEU A 159 10.77 7.16 -13.25
CA LEU A 159 9.46 6.62 -13.64
C LEU A 159 8.78 7.42 -14.75
N ALA A 160 9.12 8.70 -14.96
CA ALA A 160 8.39 9.56 -15.90
C ALA A 160 8.24 8.97 -17.31
N CYS A 161 9.30 8.34 -17.83
CA CYS A 161 9.31 7.70 -19.15
C CYS A 161 8.89 6.22 -19.13
N LYS A 162 8.57 5.65 -17.96
CA LYS A 162 8.17 4.25 -17.86
C LYS A 162 6.69 4.07 -18.16
N GLN A 163 6.35 2.93 -18.74
CA GLN A 163 4.96 2.57 -19.00
C GLN A 163 4.69 1.16 -18.47
N MET A 164 3.57 1.01 -17.80
CA MET A 164 3.08 -0.30 -17.39
C MET A 164 2.41 -0.99 -18.58
N ASP A 165 2.60 -2.30 -18.70
CA ASP A 165 1.83 -3.11 -19.64
C ASP A 165 0.33 -2.86 -19.43
N HIS A 166 -0.36 -2.44 -20.49
CA HIS A 166 -1.77 -2.05 -20.42
C HIS A 166 -2.66 -3.19 -19.91
N ARG A 167 -2.30 -4.45 -20.18
CA ARG A 167 -3.03 -5.64 -19.69
C ARG A 167 -2.95 -5.75 -18.17
N ILE A 168 -1.79 -5.39 -17.59
CA ILE A 168 -1.61 -5.36 -16.12
C ILE A 168 -2.39 -4.21 -15.52
N SER A 169 -2.28 -2.99 -16.07
CA SER A 169 -3.02 -1.84 -15.55
C SER A 169 -4.53 -2.06 -15.63
N THR A 170 -5.03 -2.64 -16.73
CA THR A 170 -6.44 -3.02 -16.89
C THR A 170 -6.87 -4.07 -15.87
N ALA A 171 -6.08 -5.14 -15.68
CA ALA A 171 -6.41 -6.18 -14.70
C ALA A 171 -6.46 -5.63 -13.27
N LEU A 172 -5.49 -4.80 -12.89
CA LEU A 172 -5.44 -4.15 -11.59
C LEU A 172 -6.63 -3.22 -11.37
N HIS A 173 -6.98 -2.43 -12.40
CA HIS A 173 -8.16 -1.56 -12.36
C HIS A 173 -9.46 -2.36 -12.19
N LEU A 174 -9.67 -3.43 -12.98
CA LEU A 174 -10.87 -4.27 -12.89
C LEU A 174 -11.03 -4.91 -11.51
N ILE A 175 -9.94 -5.44 -10.94
CA ILE A 175 -9.95 -6.04 -9.62
C ILE A 175 -10.27 -4.97 -8.56
N GLN A 176 -9.67 -3.80 -8.64
CA GLN A 176 -9.89 -2.72 -7.69
C GLN A 176 -11.31 -2.14 -7.80
N ALA A 177 -11.77 -1.84 -9.01
CA ALA A 177 -13.08 -1.26 -9.27
C ALA A 177 -14.25 -2.18 -8.85
N SER A 178 -14.04 -3.50 -8.97
CA SER A 178 -15.01 -4.49 -8.51
C SER A 178 -14.86 -4.85 -7.03
N ALA A 179 -13.98 -4.18 -6.27
CA ALA A 179 -13.61 -4.61 -4.91
C ALA A 179 -13.28 -6.11 -4.82
N GLY A 180 -12.66 -6.68 -5.86
CA GLY A 180 -12.32 -8.09 -5.95
C GLY A 180 -13.50 -9.05 -6.20
N ALA A 181 -14.69 -8.56 -6.52
CA ALA A 181 -15.87 -9.38 -6.79
C ALA A 181 -15.83 -10.04 -8.19
N MET A 182 -15.16 -9.41 -9.16
CA MET A 182 -15.07 -9.96 -10.52
C MET A 182 -14.31 -11.28 -10.54
N ARG A 183 -14.86 -12.28 -11.25
CA ARG A 183 -14.20 -13.58 -11.38
C ARG A 183 -12.89 -13.45 -12.16
N VAL A 184 -11.86 -14.21 -11.76
CA VAL A 184 -10.53 -14.18 -12.40
C VAL A 184 -10.59 -14.45 -13.92
N LYS A 185 -11.49 -15.38 -14.36
CA LYS A 185 -11.69 -15.66 -15.77
C LYS A 185 -12.20 -14.45 -16.56
N ASP A 186 -13.08 -13.66 -15.94
CA ASP A 186 -13.69 -12.49 -16.59
C ASP A 186 -12.67 -11.34 -16.65
N VAL A 187 -11.83 -11.18 -15.62
CA VAL A 187 -10.68 -10.26 -15.64
C VAL A 187 -9.72 -10.65 -16.76
N ALA A 188 -9.34 -11.93 -16.86
CA ALA A 188 -8.43 -12.42 -17.90
C ALA A 188 -8.99 -12.16 -19.31
N SER A 189 -10.25 -12.52 -19.53
CA SER A 189 -10.94 -12.31 -20.81
C SER A 189 -10.95 -10.85 -21.23
N ARG A 190 -11.29 -9.93 -20.31
CA ARG A 190 -11.30 -8.48 -20.58
C ARG A 190 -9.92 -7.89 -20.88
N CYS A 191 -8.86 -8.58 -20.43
CA CYS A 191 -7.47 -8.22 -20.75
C CYS A 191 -6.93 -8.90 -22.02
N GLY A 192 -7.74 -9.70 -22.72
CA GLY A 192 -7.29 -10.52 -23.86
C GLY A 192 -6.28 -11.62 -23.47
N LEU A 193 -6.39 -12.14 -22.25
CA LEU A 193 -5.48 -13.12 -21.67
C LEU A 193 -6.20 -14.41 -21.28
N SER A 194 -5.49 -15.54 -21.34
CA SER A 194 -5.88 -16.72 -20.59
C SER A 194 -5.63 -16.53 -19.09
N CYS A 195 -6.32 -17.28 -18.22
CA CYS A 195 -6.08 -17.25 -16.78
C CYS A 195 -4.61 -17.50 -16.42
N ARG A 196 -3.95 -18.46 -17.11
CA ARG A 196 -2.53 -18.78 -16.89
C ARG A 196 -1.59 -17.61 -17.27
N GLN A 197 -1.91 -16.90 -18.36
CA GLN A 197 -1.14 -15.73 -18.75
C GLN A 197 -1.31 -14.58 -17.74
N LEU A 198 -2.55 -14.32 -17.28
CA LEU A 198 -2.84 -13.34 -16.25
C LEU A 198 -2.09 -13.66 -14.95
N GLU A 199 -2.13 -14.92 -14.49
CA GLU A 199 -1.40 -15.36 -13.30
C GLU A 199 0.11 -15.12 -13.43
N ARG A 200 0.70 -15.48 -14.58
CA ARG A 200 2.13 -15.27 -14.85
C ARG A 200 2.50 -13.78 -14.81
N LEU A 201 1.69 -12.94 -15.44
CA LEU A 201 1.96 -11.49 -15.50
C LEU A 201 1.78 -10.84 -14.12
N LEU A 202 0.68 -11.11 -13.41
CA LEU A 202 0.48 -10.55 -12.06
C LEU A 202 1.52 -11.04 -11.06
N ARG A 203 1.96 -12.30 -11.17
CA ARG A 203 3.07 -12.82 -10.35
C ARG A 203 4.37 -12.07 -10.62
N LEU A 204 4.68 -11.79 -11.89
CA LEU A 204 5.88 -11.06 -12.28
C LEU A 204 5.86 -9.62 -11.78
N TRP A 205 4.77 -8.89 -12.04
CA TRP A 205 4.66 -7.45 -11.85
C TRP A 205 4.27 -7.05 -10.42
N VAL A 206 3.39 -7.83 -9.80
CA VAL A 206 2.79 -7.52 -8.49
C VAL A 206 3.25 -8.50 -7.41
N GLY A 207 3.76 -9.66 -7.79
CA GLY A 207 4.15 -10.72 -6.86
C GLY A 207 2.98 -11.53 -6.31
N ILE A 208 1.74 -11.25 -6.73
CA ILE A 208 0.52 -11.78 -6.13
C ILE A 208 -0.35 -12.44 -7.21
N LEU A 209 -0.88 -13.61 -6.91
CA LEU A 209 -1.83 -14.30 -7.81
C LEU A 209 -3.18 -13.57 -7.87
N PRO A 210 -3.89 -13.59 -9.02
CA PRO A 210 -5.15 -12.87 -9.21
C PRO A 210 -6.17 -13.11 -8.10
N LYS A 211 -6.42 -14.39 -7.75
CA LYS A 211 -7.37 -14.74 -6.68
C LYS A 211 -7.00 -14.14 -5.33
N ARG A 212 -5.71 -14.13 -4.99
CA ARG A 212 -5.24 -13.54 -3.73
C ARG A 212 -5.36 -12.02 -3.76
N LEU A 213 -5.07 -11.41 -4.91
CA LEU A 213 -5.20 -9.98 -5.12
C LEU A 213 -6.67 -9.53 -4.98
N SER A 214 -7.62 -10.28 -5.57
CA SER A 214 -9.06 -10.02 -5.41
C SER A 214 -9.51 -10.11 -3.95
N ARG A 215 -9.02 -11.12 -3.20
CA ARG A 215 -9.31 -11.25 -1.77
C ARG A 215 -8.77 -10.06 -0.95
N ILE A 216 -7.56 -9.58 -1.25
CA ILE A 216 -6.99 -8.39 -0.58
C ILE A 216 -7.80 -7.16 -0.94
N ALA A 217 -8.19 -6.97 -2.20
CA ALA A 217 -9.03 -5.83 -2.62
C ALA A 217 -10.38 -5.82 -1.88
N ARG A 218 -11.04 -6.98 -1.75
CA ARG A 218 -12.29 -7.13 -0.98
C ARG A 218 -12.10 -6.82 0.49
N PHE A 219 -11.04 -7.34 1.09
CA PHE A 219 -10.70 -7.06 2.48
C PHE A 219 -10.47 -5.56 2.72
N GLN A 220 -9.74 -4.87 1.83
CA GLN A 220 -9.51 -3.43 1.92
C GLN A 220 -10.82 -2.63 1.77
N ALA A 221 -11.70 -3.05 0.86
CA ALA A 221 -13.03 -2.44 0.72
C ALA A 221 -13.88 -2.63 1.98
N ALA A 222 -13.85 -3.82 2.59
CA ALA A 222 -14.54 -4.09 3.85
C ALA A 222 -14.00 -3.24 5.01
N LEU A 223 -12.69 -2.99 5.08
CA LEU A 223 -12.11 -2.08 6.07
C LEU A 223 -12.63 -0.64 5.90
N VAL A 224 -12.70 -0.16 4.66
CA VAL A 224 -13.21 1.19 4.36
C VAL A 224 -14.70 1.31 4.70
N SER A 225 -15.49 0.28 4.37
CA SER A 225 -16.92 0.22 4.72
C SER A 225 -17.11 0.19 6.22
N ALA A 226 -16.41 -0.68 6.94
CA ALA A 226 -16.48 -0.79 8.40
C ALA A 226 -16.10 0.51 9.14
N GLY A 227 -15.16 1.28 8.62
CA GLY A 227 -14.78 2.59 9.18
C GLY A 227 -15.85 3.66 9.07
N LYS A 228 -16.92 3.43 8.30
CA LYS A 228 -18.07 4.34 8.12
C LYS A 228 -19.30 3.92 8.92
N GLN A 229 -19.29 2.74 9.50
CA GLN A 229 -20.41 2.13 10.19
C GLN A 229 -20.13 1.96 11.69
N PRO A 230 -21.15 1.89 12.55
CA PRO A 230 -20.99 1.47 13.94
C PRO A 230 -20.29 0.10 14.01
N ALA A 231 -19.46 -0.10 15.02
CA ALA A 231 -18.61 -1.28 15.18
C ALA A 231 -19.34 -2.66 15.22
N SER A 232 -20.67 -2.69 15.20
CA SER A 232 -21.53 -3.87 15.31
C SER A 232 -22.10 -4.38 13.98
N GLU A 233 -21.93 -3.66 12.84
CA GLU A 233 -22.67 -3.98 11.61
C GLU A 233 -21.87 -4.82 10.59
N TRP A 234 -21.14 -5.82 11.07
CA TRP A 234 -20.35 -6.70 10.19
C TRP A 234 -21.20 -7.51 9.20
N ALA A 235 -22.47 -7.78 9.50
CA ALA A 235 -23.38 -8.43 8.57
C ALA A 235 -23.68 -7.53 7.36
N TYR A 236 -23.89 -6.23 7.59
CA TYR A 236 -24.07 -5.24 6.53
C TYR A 236 -22.80 -5.11 5.65
N VAL A 237 -21.65 -4.98 6.30
CA VAL A 237 -20.35 -4.92 5.58
C VAL A 237 -20.13 -6.17 4.72
N ALA A 238 -20.51 -7.35 5.23
CA ALA A 238 -20.38 -8.59 4.47
C ALA A 238 -21.24 -8.58 3.20
N ALA A 239 -22.49 -8.16 3.32
CA ALA A 239 -23.42 -8.07 2.18
C ALA A 239 -22.93 -7.03 1.15
N GLU A 240 -22.55 -5.82 1.61
CA GLU A 240 -22.06 -4.73 0.75
C GLU A 240 -20.79 -5.12 -0.02
N GLN A 241 -19.88 -5.87 0.59
CA GLN A 241 -18.59 -6.22 0.01
C GLN A 241 -18.55 -7.62 -0.63
N ASN A 242 -19.71 -8.19 -0.97
CA ASN A 242 -19.83 -9.46 -1.69
C ASN A 242 -19.17 -10.66 -0.96
N TYR A 243 -19.24 -10.70 0.35
CA TYR A 243 -19.00 -11.91 1.11
C TYR A 243 -20.28 -12.78 1.10
N VAL A 244 -20.12 -14.08 1.20
CA VAL A 244 -21.26 -15.02 1.24
C VAL A 244 -22.15 -14.73 2.45
N ASP A 245 -21.50 -14.50 3.61
CA ASP A 245 -22.13 -14.18 4.88
C ASP A 245 -21.11 -13.50 5.82
N GLN A 246 -21.58 -13.13 7.01
CA GLN A 246 -20.73 -12.53 8.06
C GLN A 246 -19.61 -13.49 8.52
N ALA A 247 -19.88 -14.79 8.61
CA ALA A 247 -18.90 -15.78 9.05
C ALA A 247 -17.73 -15.88 8.06
N HIS A 248 -18.03 -15.84 6.77
CA HIS A 248 -17.00 -15.79 5.71
C HIS A 248 -16.13 -14.53 5.82
N LEU A 249 -16.74 -13.34 6.06
CA LEU A 249 -15.99 -12.11 6.28
C LEU A 249 -15.09 -12.25 7.50
N ILE A 250 -15.60 -12.70 8.65
CA ILE A 250 -14.84 -12.88 9.89
C ILE A 250 -13.67 -13.84 9.68
N HIS A 251 -13.90 -14.93 8.97
CA HIS A 251 -12.85 -15.92 8.66
C HIS A 251 -11.74 -15.32 7.78
N GLU A 252 -12.10 -14.64 6.68
CA GLU A 252 -11.12 -13.97 5.83
C GLU A 252 -10.36 -12.86 6.57
N PHE A 253 -11.08 -12.04 7.35
CA PHE A 253 -10.50 -10.99 8.17
C PHE A 253 -9.46 -11.54 9.15
N SER A 254 -9.83 -12.58 9.90
CA SER A 254 -8.92 -13.25 10.83
C SER A 254 -7.72 -13.89 10.14
N GLY A 255 -7.92 -14.46 8.95
CA GLY A 255 -6.84 -15.00 8.11
C GLY A 255 -5.85 -13.94 7.62
N PHE A 256 -6.27 -12.68 7.47
CA PHE A 256 -5.42 -11.56 7.08
C PHE A 256 -4.76 -10.86 8.25
N THR A 257 -5.47 -10.69 9.37
CA THR A 257 -5.04 -9.83 10.49
C THR A 257 -4.52 -10.61 11.69
N GLY A 258 -4.87 -11.88 11.81
CA GLY A 258 -4.62 -12.71 12.99
C GLY A 258 -5.61 -12.46 14.14
N ALA A 259 -6.64 -11.61 13.95
CA ALA A 259 -7.64 -11.28 14.95
C ALA A 259 -9.03 -11.17 14.32
N SER A 260 -10.08 -11.40 15.10
CA SER A 260 -11.45 -11.11 14.64
C SER A 260 -11.67 -9.61 14.47
N PRO A 261 -12.62 -9.19 13.64
CA PRO A 261 -12.93 -7.76 13.44
C PRO A 261 -13.19 -7.03 14.76
N THR A 262 -13.91 -7.64 15.68
CA THR A 262 -14.26 -7.08 17.00
C THR A 262 -13.06 -6.90 17.95
N ARG A 263 -12.01 -7.69 17.76
CA ARG A 263 -10.73 -7.61 18.52
C ARG A 263 -9.65 -6.83 17.79
N PHE A 264 -9.93 -6.37 16.59
CA PHE A 264 -8.96 -5.61 15.83
C PHE A 264 -8.88 -4.18 16.37
N ALA A 265 -7.72 -3.80 16.94
CA ALA A 265 -7.52 -2.57 17.68
C ALA A 265 -8.03 -1.28 17.01
N PRO A 266 -7.88 -1.05 15.69
CA PRO A 266 -8.42 0.13 15.02
C PRO A 266 -9.94 0.29 15.12
N PHE A 267 -10.68 -0.80 15.34
CA PHE A 267 -12.14 -0.76 15.49
C PHE A 267 -12.57 -0.84 16.95
N SER A 268 -11.78 -1.51 17.83
CA SER A 268 -12.13 -1.66 19.25
C SER A 268 -11.93 -0.40 20.08
N ALA A 269 -11.07 0.52 19.63
CA ALA A 269 -10.72 1.73 20.37
C ALA A 269 -11.55 2.97 19.98
N GLY A 270 -12.59 2.83 19.16
CA GLY A 270 -13.38 3.97 18.68
C GLY A 270 -12.59 4.98 17.84
N HIS A 271 -11.37 4.62 17.44
CA HIS A 271 -10.51 5.46 16.63
C HIS A 271 -11.03 5.46 15.19
N SER A 272 -11.68 6.55 14.84
CA SER A 272 -12.00 6.85 13.44
C SER A 272 -10.70 6.82 12.64
N LEU A 273 -10.70 6.10 11.52
CA LEU A 273 -9.68 6.20 10.46
C LEU A 273 -9.79 7.60 9.81
N LYS A 274 -9.70 8.67 10.63
CA LYS A 274 -9.70 10.04 10.12
C LYS A 274 -8.36 10.32 9.48
N ALA A 275 -8.36 10.34 8.14
CA ALA A 275 -7.37 11.08 7.40
C ALA A 275 -7.60 12.56 7.71
N ASN A 276 -6.85 13.14 8.61
CA ASN A 276 -6.72 14.60 8.66
C ASN A 276 -5.88 14.99 7.45
N CYS A 277 -6.54 15.44 6.41
CA CYS A 277 -5.98 16.22 5.34
C CYS A 277 -6.92 17.42 5.19
N ASP A 278 -6.63 18.49 5.92
CA ASP A 278 -6.99 19.84 5.53
C ASP A 278 -6.04 20.32 4.45
#